data_68e6ff1b6f35562bac0028e0778e9d47
#
_entry.id   68e6ff1b6f35562bac0028e0778e9d47
#
_cell.length_a   1.000
_cell.length_b   1.000
_cell.length_c   1.000
_cell.angle_alpha   90.00
_cell.angle_beta   90.00
_cell.angle_gamma   90.00
#
_symmetry.space_group_name_H-M   'P 1'
#
loop_
_entity.id
_entity.type
_entity.pdbx_description
1 polymer ?
#
loop_
_entity_poly.entity_id
_entity_poly.type
_entity_poly.pdbx_seq_one_letter_code
_entity_poly.pdbx_strand_id
1 'polypeptide(L)'
;MEYAGNLYELAELYEEQNRFSESESLLSEMYKLEHSRLSKACTFLSEQELGHYASAFQTRGLKLNAYILARFSKKLTEGVLPQLVYNNLLFYKGFLLNAAARINNLSSVNPDTEEINLRLKGYRRLLATELAKPLQERKRIEELESKSNTLEKELSKQIADYGSAFRAISWKEVQKVLKSEEAAVEFVSFPMNFPERTNKIGYAALLLKPGNNQPEFISLFEESSLDSILQTHAERKADYVNGLYTIADRGAIAVESPKRSLYEILWQPLEKELAGIKTIYFSPAGLLHRINLDAIPVSETETLADKYQLIELNSTRQLVVPTPLKNVNNEAVLFGGIQFEQDSLSVISEPIYASRSRGELSFNYVDSTLRGGSWNYLAGTEREVNAIEKIMQTSGIHTTLKKGYFATEESFKNIGANNSASPRILHVATHGYFFSDPKENSKSSGISGQTEPVFKMSEHPMLRSGLIMAGGNAAWQGKQTLEGREDGILTAYEISQMNLSNTELVVLSACETGLGDIQGNEGVYGLQRAFKIAGAKYLIMSLWQVPDKQTSLLMTTFYKKWLENKMTIPEAFHAAQKELRDNGFDPYNWAGFVLVE
;
A
#
# COMPACT_ATOMS: atom_id res chain seq x y z
N MET A 1 -2.94 30.31 6.64
CA MET A 1 -1.66 29.68 6.21
C MET A 1 -0.45 30.52 6.60
N GLU A 2 -0.50 31.80 6.39
CA GLU A 2 0.59 32.75 6.63
C GLU A 2 1.14 32.70 8.06
N TYR A 3 0.28 32.77 9.10
CA TYR A 3 0.73 32.72 10.50
C TYR A 3 1.51 31.43 10.86
N ALA A 4 1.04 30.26 10.41
CA ALA A 4 1.76 29.00 10.65
C ALA A 4 3.08 28.93 9.87
N GLY A 5 3.14 29.55 8.68
CA GLY A 5 4.37 29.74 7.92
C GLY A 5 5.38 30.60 8.66
N ASN A 6 4.93 31.73 9.18
CA ASN A 6 5.81 32.65 9.94
C ASN A 6 6.35 32.01 11.22
N LEU A 7 5.53 31.18 11.93
CA LEU A 7 6.00 30.42 13.09
C LEU A 7 7.10 29.43 12.69
N TYR A 8 6.94 28.78 11.54
CA TYR A 8 7.93 27.84 11.02
C TYR A 8 9.27 28.53 10.67
N GLU A 9 9.22 29.64 9.92
CA GLU A 9 10.41 30.38 9.51
C GLU A 9 11.16 30.94 10.73
N LEU A 10 10.44 31.43 11.74
CA LEU A 10 11.05 31.89 12.99
C LEU A 10 11.67 30.72 13.79
N ALA A 11 11.01 29.56 13.79
CA ALA A 11 11.56 28.37 14.44
C ALA A 11 12.83 27.89 13.75
N GLU A 12 12.90 27.91 12.41
CA GLU A 12 14.09 27.59 11.64
C GLU A 12 15.26 28.52 11.99
N LEU A 13 15.01 29.83 12.10
CA LEU A 13 16.01 30.80 12.53
C LEU A 13 16.52 30.52 13.96
N TYR A 14 15.65 30.09 14.87
CA TYR A 14 16.04 29.70 16.22
C TYR A 14 16.85 28.39 16.23
N GLU A 15 16.56 27.43 15.34
CA GLU A 15 17.40 26.23 15.15
C GLU A 15 18.82 26.60 14.70
N GLU A 16 18.99 27.52 13.75
CA GLU A 16 20.28 28.01 13.30
C GLU A 16 21.08 28.67 14.43
N GLN A 17 20.40 29.39 15.32
CA GLN A 17 20.98 30.03 16.48
C GLN A 17 21.19 29.11 17.70
N ASN A 18 20.84 27.82 17.61
CA ASN A 18 20.82 26.82 18.69
C ASN A 18 19.90 27.21 19.87
N ARG A 19 18.85 27.99 19.61
CA ARG A 19 17.81 28.40 20.57
C ARG A 19 16.67 27.37 20.53
N PHE A 20 16.96 26.15 20.94
CA PHE A 20 16.08 24.99 20.71
C PHE A 20 14.75 25.06 21.49
N SER A 21 14.76 25.59 22.72
CA SER A 21 13.53 25.69 23.51
C SER A 21 12.51 26.63 22.87
N GLU A 22 12.97 27.75 22.34
CA GLU A 22 12.12 28.72 21.64
C GLU A 22 11.62 28.14 20.31
N SER A 23 12.50 27.47 19.55
CA SER A 23 12.11 26.78 18.33
C SER A 23 11.02 25.74 18.60
N GLU A 24 11.21 24.86 19.58
CA GLU A 24 10.24 23.81 19.94
C GLU A 24 8.87 24.35 20.38
N SER A 25 8.87 25.50 21.07
CA SER A 25 7.63 26.19 21.46
C SER A 25 6.83 26.62 20.23
N LEU A 26 7.51 27.26 19.25
CA LEU A 26 6.88 27.71 18.01
C LEU A 26 6.41 26.53 17.13
N LEU A 27 7.22 25.49 17.02
CA LEU A 27 6.88 24.27 16.27
C LEU A 27 5.67 23.57 16.90
N SER A 28 5.60 23.50 18.23
CA SER A 28 4.46 22.91 18.94
C SER A 28 3.16 23.70 18.70
N GLU A 29 3.23 25.03 18.69
CA GLU A 29 2.09 25.89 18.36
C GLU A 29 1.65 25.71 16.90
N MET A 30 2.61 25.73 15.99
CA MET A 30 2.38 25.50 14.55
C MET A 30 1.62 24.19 14.31
N TYR A 31 2.08 23.07 14.90
CA TYR A 31 1.43 21.78 14.74
C TYR A 31 0.00 21.75 15.25
N LYS A 32 -0.26 22.30 16.43
CA LYS A 32 -1.62 22.36 16.96
C LYS A 32 -2.57 23.10 16.01
N LEU A 33 -2.08 24.18 15.41
CA LEU A 33 -2.84 24.95 14.43
C LEU A 33 -3.08 24.17 13.14
N GLU A 34 -2.03 23.52 12.59
CA GLU A 34 -2.13 22.75 11.36
C GLU A 34 -3.05 21.54 11.51
N HIS A 35 -2.87 20.74 12.56
CA HIS A 35 -3.74 19.59 12.84
C HIS A 35 -5.20 20.02 13.03
N SER A 36 -5.45 21.09 13.80
CA SER A 36 -6.81 21.62 13.97
C SER A 36 -7.44 22.05 12.65
N ARG A 37 -6.68 22.72 11.79
CA ARG A 37 -7.16 23.17 10.47
C ARG A 37 -7.45 22.00 9.53
N LEU A 38 -6.54 21.03 9.45
CA LEU A 38 -6.72 19.85 8.62
C LEU A 38 -7.90 18.98 9.10
N SER A 39 -8.03 18.75 10.39
CA SER A 39 -9.18 18.03 10.96
C SER A 39 -10.51 18.72 10.64
N LYS A 40 -10.54 20.06 10.67
CA LYS A 40 -11.72 20.82 10.22
C LYS A 40 -11.93 20.73 8.71
N ALA A 41 -10.83 20.82 7.92
CA ALA A 41 -10.92 20.78 6.46
C ALA A 41 -11.51 19.45 5.96
N CYS A 42 -11.25 18.34 6.63
CA CYS A 42 -11.85 17.03 6.32
C CYS A 42 -13.38 17.04 6.31
N THR A 43 -14.02 17.90 7.10
CA THR A 43 -15.48 17.95 7.18
C THR A 43 -16.17 18.68 6.03
N PHE A 44 -15.41 19.32 5.12
CA PHE A 44 -15.98 20.10 4.02
C PHE A 44 -15.18 20.10 2.71
N LEU A 45 -13.96 19.55 2.68
CA LEU A 45 -13.18 19.39 1.46
C LEU A 45 -13.35 17.97 0.91
N SER A 46 -13.25 17.82 -0.42
CA SER A 46 -13.10 16.51 -1.06
C SER A 46 -11.68 15.94 -0.85
N GLU A 47 -11.48 14.65 -1.09
CA GLU A 47 -10.17 14.00 -0.98
C GLU A 47 -9.11 14.73 -1.82
N GLN A 48 -9.44 15.09 -3.05
CA GLN A 48 -8.56 15.83 -3.96
C GLN A 48 -8.16 17.20 -3.40
N GLU A 49 -9.14 17.99 -2.95
CA GLU A 49 -8.89 19.31 -2.36
C GLU A 49 -8.11 19.20 -1.04
N LEU A 50 -8.43 18.18 -0.25
CA LEU A 50 -7.75 17.90 1.01
C LEU A 50 -6.29 17.51 0.78
N GLY A 51 -6.01 16.73 -0.27
CA GLY A 51 -4.65 16.37 -0.67
C GLY A 51 -3.81 17.59 -1.02
N HIS A 52 -4.34 18.47 -1.86
CA HIS A 52 -3.67 19.75 -2.18
C HIS A 52 -3.46 20.63 -0.94
N TYR A 53 -4.44 20.68 -0.06
CA TYR A 53 -4.35 21.49 1.16
C TYR A 53 -3.33 20.91 2.15
N ALA A 54 -3.26 19.57 2.30
CA ALA A 54 -2.37 18.90 3.22
C ALA A 54 -0.89 18.90 2.77
N SER A 55 -0.63 18.90 1.47
CA SER A 55 0.72 18.78 0.90
C SER A 55 1.70 19.83 1.43
N ALA A 56 1.25 21.08 1.58
CA ALA A 56 2.07 22.18 2.09
C ALA A 56 2.49 21.97 3.55
N PHE A 57 1.65 21.32 4.37
CA PHE A 57 1.93 21.03 5.78
C PHE A 57 2.84 19.80 5.93
N GLN A 58 2.59 18.76 5.14
CA GLN A 58 3.42 17.54 5.14
C GLN A 58 4.90 17.86 4.84
N THR A 59 5.17 18.74 3.87
CA THR A 59 6.54 19.15 3.54
C THR A 59 7.27 19.79 4.73
N ARG A 60 6.60 20.67 5.48
CA ARG A 60 7.17 21.27 6.70
C ARG A 60 7.44 20.21 7.76
N GLY A 61 6.50 19.28 7.96
CA GLY A 61 6.65 18.18 8.91
C GLY A 61 7.86 17.30 8.66
N LEU A 62 8.14 16.97 7.39
CA LEU A 62 9.30 16.16 7.03
C LEU A 62 10.63 16.85 7.33
N LYS A 63 10.72 18.17 7.17
CA LYS A 63 11.93 18.94 7.46
C LYS A 63 12.39 18.89 8.92
N LEU A 64 11.47 18.65 9.87
CA LEU A 64 11.84 18.55 11.29
C LEU A 64 12.79 17.38 11.57
N ASN A 65 12.76 16.33 10.77
CA ASN A 65 13.71 15.22 10.88
C ASN A 65 15.14 15.71 10.59
N ALA A 66 15.30 16.68 9.67
CA ALA A 66 16.60 17.29 9.40
C ALA A 66 17.10 18.11 10.60
N TYR A 67 16.23 18.78 11.35
CA TYR A 67 16.60 19.47 12.59
C TYR A 67 17.09 18.49 13.66
N ILE A 68 16.38 17.35 13.87
CA ILE A 68 16.85 16.32 14.78
C ILE A 68 18.24 15.82 14.35
N LEU A 69 18.41 15.47 13.08
CA LEU A 69 19.67 14.98 12.56
C LEU A 69 20.82 15.99 12.78
N ALA A 70 20.55 17.27 12.54
CA ALA A 70 21.53 18.34 12.78
C ALA A 70 21.88 18.49 14.27
N ARG A 71 20.90 18.37 15.18
CA ARG A 71 21.15 18.39 16.63
C ARG A 71 21.98 17.19 17.07
N PHE A 72 21.66 15.98 16.60
CA PHE A 72 22.42 14.76 16.92
C PHE A 72 23.86 14.83 16.46
N SER A 73 24.14 15.41 15.27
CA SER A 73 25.49 15.60 14.79
C SER A 73 26.34 16.51 15.72
N LYS A 74 25.69 17.42 16.44
CA LYS A 74 26.29 18.29 17.46
C LYS A 74 26.23 17.71 18.89
N LYS A 75 25.77 16.46 19.06
CA LYS A 75 25.52 15.78 20.37
C LYS A 75 24.50 16.52 21.26
N LEU A 76 23.56 17.21 20.66
CA LEU A 76 22.49 17.94 21.33
C LEU A 76 21.20 17.14 21.24
N THR A 77 20.93 16.30 22.22
CA THR A 77 19.81 15.33 22.22
C THR A 77 18.65 15.73 23.12
N GLU A 78 18.77 16.84 23.85
CA GLU A 78 17.73 17.33 24.73
C GLU A 78 16.60 18.01 23.95
N GLY A 79 15.38 17.93 24.48
CA GLY A 79 14.21 18.63 23.94
C GLY A 79 13.04 17.71 23.61
N VAL A 80 11.95 18.30 23.11
CA VAL A 80 10.70 17.58 22.78
C VAL A 80 10.52 17.33 21.27
N LEU A 81 11.52 17.68 20.45
CA LEU A 81 11.41 17.56 18.99
C LEU A 81 11.12 16.13 18.51
N PRO A 82 11.72 15.04 19.05
CA PRO A 82 11.36 13.68 18.67
C PRO A 82 9.88 13.35 18.94
N GLN A 83 9.30 13.89 20.02
CA GLN A 83 7.90 13.73 20.36
C GLN A 83 6.99 14.44 19.35
N LEU A 84 7.36 15.64 18.94
CA LEU A 84 6.63 16.41 17.92
C LEU A 84 6.66 15.69 16.57
N VAL A 85 7.82 15.18 16.18
CA VAL A 85 7.97 14.44 14.91
C VAL A 85 7.17 13.15 14.93
N TYR A 86 7.22 12.36 16.00
CA TYR A 86 6.44 11.13 16.10
C TYR A 86 4.93 11.41 16.00
N ASN A 87 4.43 12.40 16.77
CA ASN A 87 3.02 12.82 16.69
C ASN A 87 2.62 13.30 15.30
N ASN A 88 3.53 13.96 14.61
CA ASN A 88 3.32 14.42 13.25
C ASN A 88 3.22 13.25 12.28
N LEU A 89 4.07 12.24 12.40
CA LEU A 89 4.00 11.02 11.57
C LEU A 89 2.67 10.29 11.81
N LEU A 90 2.24 10.11 13.07
CA LEU A 90 0.95 9.51 13.40
C LEU A 90 -0.24 10.25 12.78
N PHE A 91 -0.12 11.55 12.56
CA PHE A 91 -1.19 12.34 11.95
C PHE A 91 -1.17 12.27 10.42
N TYR A 92 0.00 12.41 9.81
CA TYR A 92 0.11 12.54 8.36
C TYR A 92 0.28 11.23 7.60
N LYS A 93 0.84 10.17 8.20
CA LYS A 93 0.97 8.89 7.51
C LYS A 93 -0.39 8.27 7.23
N GLY A 94 -0.68 8.09 5.93
CA GLY A 94 -1.96 7.58 5.46
C GLY A 94 -3.15 8.51 5.77
N PHE A 95 -2.93 9.82 5.85
CA PHE A 95 -3.98 10.78 6.21
C PHE A 95 -5.15 10.73 5.21
N LEU A 96 -4.88 10.79 3.91
CA LEU A 96 -5.90 10.70 2.87
C LEU A 96 -6.48 9.29 2.77
N LEU A 97 -5.67 8.25 2.98
CA LEU A 97 -6.14 6.87 3.05
C LEU A 97 -7.20 6.71 4.15
N ASN A 98 -6.90 7.21 5.35
CA ASN A 98 -7.83 7.15 6.49
C ASN A 98 -9.10 7.95 6.23
N ALA A 99 -8.99 9.11 5.56
CA ALA A 99 -10.13 9.93 5.14
C ALA A 99 -11.06 9.15 4.20
N ALA A 100 -10.51 8.61 3.12
CA ALA A 100 -11.26 7.86 2.12
C ALA A 100 -11.90 6.58 2.68
N ALA A 101 -11.14 5.79 3.45
CA ALA A 101 -11.63 4.57 4.07
C ALA A 101 -12.79 4.85 5.04
N ARG A 102 -12.73 5.95 5.79
CA ARG A 102 -13.79 6.30 6.73
C ARG A 102 -15.07 6.76 6.02
N ILE A 103 -14.97 7.57 4.96
CA ILE A 103 -16.14 7.92 4.14
C ILE A 103 -16.81 6.63 3.66
N ASN A 104 -16.07 5.71 3.10
CA ASN A 104 -16.58 4.45 2.58
C ASN A 104 -17.26 3.59 3.67
N ASN A 105 -16.68 3.54 4.87
CA ASN A 105 -17.20 2.73 5.98
C ASN A 105 -18.43 3.33 6.68
N LEU A 106 -18.51 4.65 6.82
CA LEU A 106 -19.60 5.33 7.53
C LEU A 106 -20.80 5.62 6.65
N SER A 107 -20.59 5.80 5.35
CA SER A 107 -21.68 6.09 4.40
C SER A 107 -22.70 4.96 4.26
N SER A 108 -22.37 3.74 4.66
CA SER A 108 -23.29 2.58 4.64
C SER A 108 -24.11 2.42 5.91
N VAL A 109 -24.03 3.34 6.87
CA VAL A 109 -24.70 3.22 8.18
C VAL A 109 -26.07 3.91 8.20
N ASN A 110 -26.27 4.93 7.36
CA ASN A 110 -27.51 5.72 7.29
C ASN A 110 -28.04 5.70 5.86
N PRO A 111 -29.36 5.46 5.62
CA PRO A 111 -29.98 5.45 4.30
C PRO A 111 -29.70 6.71 3.47
N ASP A 112 -29.74 7.90 4.10
CA ASP A 112 -29.52 9.18 3.38
C ASP A 112 -28.07 9.29 2.90
N THR A 113 -27.10 8.91 3.72
CA THR A 113 -25.68 8.88 3.34
C THR A 113 -25.37 7.78 2.34
N GLU A 114 -26.12 6.68 2.38
CA GLU A 114 -25.99 5.59 1.42
C GLU A 114 -26.39 6.00 0.01
N GLU A 115 -27.51 6.72 -0.17
CA GLU A 115 -27.94 7.24 -1.48
C GLU A 115 -26.87 8.17 -2.08
N ILE A 116 -26.35 9.11 -1.28
CA ILE A 116 -25.28 10.01 -1.73
C ILE A 116 -24.03 9.23 -2.13
N ASN A 117 -23.65 8.22 -1.34
CA ASN A 117 -22.49 7.37 -1.61
C ASN A 117 -22.64 6.54 -2.90
N LEU A 118 -23.84 5.99 -3.14
CA LEU A 118 -24.14 5.27 -4.39
C LEU A 118 -23.99 6.20 -5.61
N ARG A 119 -24.48 7.42 -5.52
CA ARG A 119 -24.33 8.43 -6.58
C ARG A 119 -22.86 8.82 -6.76
N LEU A 120 -22.11 9.03 -5.68
CA LEU A 120 -20.69 9.31 -5.70
C LEU A 120 -19.91 8.18 -6.39
N LYS A 121 -20.14 6.94 -6.00
CA LYS A 121 -19.56 5.75 -6.66
C LYS A 121 -19.91 5.68 -8.14
N GLY A 122 -21.13 6.04 -8.53
CA GLY A 122 -21.54 6.12 -9.93
C GLY A 122 -20.71 7.14 -10.72
N TYR A 123 -20.53 8.36 -10.21
CA TYR A 123 -19.71 9.36 -10.88
C TYR A 123 -18.22 9.00 -10.90
N ARG A 124 -17.69 8.37 -9.84
CA ARG A 124 -16.31 7.89 -9.80
C ARG A 124 -16.05 6.78 -10.83
N ARG A 125 -17.02 5.88 -11.06
CA ARG A 125 -16.93 4.88 -12.15
C ARG A 125 -16.90 5.54 -13.51
N LEU A 126 -17.80 6.51 -13.77
CA LEU A 126 -17.79 7.28 -15.03
C LEU A 126 -16.46 8.03 -15.21
N LEU A 127 -15.91 8.58 -14.13
CA LEU A 127 -14.62 9.25 -14.16
C LEU A 127 -13.48 8.27 -14.48
N ALA A 128 -13.47 7.07 -13.89
CA ALA A 128 -12.49 6.04 -14.21
C ALA A 128 -12.52 5.68 -15.70
N THR A 129 -13.73 5.45 -16.24
CA THR A 129 -13.93 5.19 -17.67
C THR A 129 -13.45 6.35 -18.55
N GLU A 130 -13.69 7.62 -18.15
CA GLU A 130 -13.24 8.77 -18.91
C GLU A 130 -11.72 8.94 -18.85
N LEU A 131 -11.10 8.69 -17.69
CA LEU A 131 -9.65 8.74 -17.49
C LEU A 131 -8.92 7.59 -18.22
N ALA A 132 -9.59 6.48 -18.47
CA ALA A 132 -9.08 5.37 -19.27
C ALA A 132 -9.05 5.66 -20.77
N LYS A 133 -9.66 6.74 -21.25
CA LYS A 133 -9.60 7.15 -22.66
C LYS A 133 -8.28 7.83 -23.00
N PRO A 134 -7.84 7.80 -24.28
CA PRO A 134 -6.74 8.63 -24.76
C PRO A 134 -6.97 10.11 -24.45
N LEU A 135 -5.92 10.87 -24.13
CA LEU A 135 -6.01 12.27 -23.73
C LEU A 135 -6.88 13.13 -24.66
N GLN A 136 -6.78 12.89 -25.97
CA GLN A 136 -7.53 13.64 -27.01
C GLN A 136 -9.03 13.33 -27.04
N GLU A 137 -9.47 12.21 -26.47
CA GLU A 137 -10.85 11.75 -26.44
C GLU A 137 -11.55 12.07 -25.12
N ARG A 138 -10.81 12.54 -24.11
CA ARG A 138 -11.34 12.91 -22.80
C ARG A 138 -12.13 14.22 -22.90
N LYS A 139 -13.43 14.16 -22.63
CA LYS A 139 -14.33 15.34 -22.80
C LYS A 139 -15.02 15.77 -21.51
N ARG A 140 -15.11 14.89 -20.51
CA ARG A 140 -16.00 15.09 -19.35
C ARG A 140 -15.29 15.04 -18.00
N ILE A 141 -13.96 15.08 -17.96
CA ILE A 141 -13.20 14.93 -16.70
C ILE A 141 -13.61 16.00 -15.70
N GLU A 142 -13.53 17.29 -16.07
CA GLU A 142 -13.86 18.40 -15.17
C GLU A 142 -15.30 18.34 -14.64
N GLU A 143 -16.27 17.95 -15.49
CA GLU A 143 -17.67 17.78 -15.08
C GLU A 143 -17.80 16.67 -14.04
N LEU A 144 -17.19 15.49 -14.31
CA LEU A 144 -17.30 14.31 -13.45
C LEU A 144 -16.55 14.50 -12.13
N GLU A 145 -15.38 15.14 -12.16
CA GLU A 145 -14.63 15.52 -10.95
C GLU A 145 -15.42 16.51 -10.10
N SER A 146 -15.99 17.54 -10.71
CA SER A 146 -16.80 18.54 -10.01
C SER A 146 -18.02 17.91 -9.32
N LYS A 147 -18.71 16.98 -10.00
CA LYS A 147 -19.86 16.26 -9.43
C LYS A 147 -19.43 15.31 -8.31
N SER A 148 -18.32 14.59 -8.49
CA SER A 148 -17.77 13.70 -7.47
C SER A 148 -17.37 14.50 -6.23
N ASN A 149 -16.61 15.59 -6.40
CA ASN A 149 -16.18 16.47 -5.32
C ASN A 149 -17.37 17.08 -4.56
N THR A 150 -18.45 17.45 -5.27
CA THR A 150 -19.66 18.01 -4.64
C THR A 150 -20.36 16.99 -3.75
N LEU A 151 -20.56 15.76 -4.26
CA LEU A 151 -21.19 14.68 -3.49
C LEU A 151 -20.35 14.24 -2.32
N GLU A 152 -19.03 14.20 -2.48
CA GLU A 152 -18.11 13.86 -1.40
C GLU A 152 -18.15 14.88 -0.25
N LYS A 153 -18.18 16.18 -0.58
CA LYS A 153 -18.36 17.27 0.40
C LYS A 153 -19.72 17.18 1.11
N GLU A 154 -20.77 16.85 0.39
CA GLU A 154 -22.10 16.65 0.96
C GLU A 154 -22.08 15.47 1.95
N LEU A 155 -21.49 14.35 1.53
CA LEU A 155 -21.33 13.15 2.36
C LEU A 155 -20.51 13.44 3.62
N SER A 156 -19.38 14.12 3.49
CA SER A 156 -18.50 14.48 4.60
C SER A 156 -19.21 15.35 5.65
N LYS A 157 -20.13 16.24 5.22
CA LYS A 157 -20.93 17.08 6.13
C LYS A 157 -22.00 16.29 6.88
N GLN A 158 -22.57 15.25 6.27
CA GLN A 158 -23.64 14.47 6.88
C GLN A 158 -23.14 13.40 7.84
N ILE A 159 -21.86 12.99 7.72
CA ILE A 159 -21.26 12.02 8.64
C ILE A 159 -20.85 12.75 9.92
N ALA A 160 -21.73 12.73 10.93
CA ALA A 160 -21.56 13.47 12.20
C ALA A 160 -20.24 13.16 12.93
N ASP A 161 -19.76 11.92 12.86
CA ASP A 161 -18.51 11.46 13.51
C ASP A 161 -17.27 11.55 12.64
N TYR A 162 -17.36 12.16 11.46
CA TYR A 162 -16.24 12.22 10.52
C TYR A 162 -15.04 12.95 11.10
N GLY A 163 -15.27 14.04 11.82
CA GLY A 163 -14.20 14.80 12.50
C GLY A 163 -13.47 14.02 13.59
N SER A 164 -14.13 13.07 14.26
CA SER A 164 -13.52 12.23 15.31
C SER A 164 -12.46 11.26 14.76
N ALA A 165 -12.56 10.91 13.46
CA ALA A 165 -11.58 10.07 12.78
C ALA A 165 -10.20 10.72 12.69
N PHE A 166 -10.16 12.03 12.67
CA PHE A 166 -8.95 12.84 12.55
C PHE A 166 -8.45 13.34 13.90
N ARG A 167 -8.93 12.72 14.99
CA ARG A 167 -8.36 12.98 16.31
C ARG A 167 -6.85 12.75 16.27
N ALA A 168 -6.09 13.74 16.65
CA ALA A 168 -4.66 13.62 16.79
C ALA A 168 -4.36 12.54 17.84
N ILE A 169 -3.64 11.51 17.46
CA ILE A 169 -3.11 10.48 18.35
C ILE A 169 -1.72 10.90 18.76
N SER A 170 -1.41 10.79 20.05
CA SER A 170 -0.10 11.08 20.58
C SER A 170 0.77 9.82 20.70
N TRP A 171 2.07 10.00 20.66
CA TRP A 171 3.03 8.92 20.91
C TRP A 171 2.80 8.23 22.26
N LYS A 172 2.30 8.96 23.30
CA LYS A 172 1.97 8.40 24.62
C LYS A 172 0.81 7.42 24.56
N GLU A 173 -0.17 7.66 23.69
CA GLU A 173 -1.28 6.74 23.51
C GLU A 173 -0.82 5.46 22.81
N VAL A 174 0.08 5.56 21.83
CA VAL A 174 0.72 4.38 21.22
C VAL A 174 1.54 3.62 22.26
N GLN A 175 2.38 4.32 23.02
CA GLN A 175 3.19 3.71 24.07
C GLN A 175 2.35 2.94 25.10
N LYS A 176 1.20 3.49 25.48
CA LYS A 176 0.32 2.89 26.49
C LYS A 176 -0.28 1.55 26.09
N VAL A 177 -0.43 1.29 24.79
CA VAL A 177 -0.99 0.03 24.29
C VAL A 177 0.08 -1.04 24.03
N LEU A 178 1.37 -0.66 23.97
CA LEU A 178 2.48 -1.58 23.81
C LEU A 178 2.71 -2.41 25.09
N LYS A 179 2.94 -3.71 24.91
CA LYS A 179 3.34 -4.62 25.98
C LYS A 179 4.87 -4.59 26.19
N SER A 180 5.34 -5.22 27.26
CA SER A 180 6.75 -5.17 27.68
C SER A 180 7.78 -5.64 26.64
N GLU A 181 7.41 -6.58 25.77
CA GLU A 181 8.25 -7.14 24.72
C GLU A 181 7.89 -6.62 23.33
N GLU A 182 7.12 -5.52 23.24
CA GLU A 182 6.66 -4.92 21.99
C GLU A 182 7.31 -3.56 21.75
N ALA A 183 7.55 -3.25 20.48
CA ALA A 183 8.03 -1.94 20.04
C ALA A 183 7.22 -1.43 18.85
N ALA A 184 7.13 -0.11 18.70
CA ALA A 184 6.57 0.54 17.53
C ALA A 184 7.66 1.35 16.82
N VAL A 185 7.77 1.20 15.49
CA VAL A 185 8.79 1.86 14.67
C VAL A 185 8.11 2.59 13.51
N GLU A 186 8.24 3.91 13.50
CA GLU A 186 7.90 4.73 12.35
C GLU A 186 9.16 5.01 11.54
N PHE A 187 9.31 4.38 10.38
CA PHE A 187 10.34 4.80 9.44
C PHE A 187 9.95 6.09 8.76
N VAL A 188 10.92 6.92 8.43
CA VAL A 188 10.72 8.19 7.74
C VAL A 188 11.81 8.42 6.71
N SER A 189 11.40 8.91 5.53
CA SER A 189 12.29 9.48 4.52
C SER A 189 12.07 10.99 4.47
N PHE A 190 13.14 11.78 4.45
CA PHE A 190 13.05 13.23 4.54
C PHE A 190 14.17 13.93 3.78
N PRO A 191 13.90 15.12 3.22
CA PRO A 191 14.95 15.92 2.58
C PRO A 191 15.96 16.42 3.62
N MET A 192 17.24 16.21 3.38
CA MET A 192 18.35 16.68 4.22
C MET A 192 18.66 18.14 3.91
N ASN A 193 17.74 19.04 4.23
CA ASN A 193 17.78 20.46 3.82
C ASN A 193 18.23 21.41 4.93
N PHE A 194 18.76 20.91 6.04
CA PHE A 194 19.18 21.69 7.18
C PHE A 194 20.46 21.09 7.82
N PRO A 195 21.45 21.88 8.24
CA PRO A 195 21.54 23.32 8.07
C PRO A 195 21.83 23.78 6.62
N GLU A 196 22.33 22.89 5.78
CA GLU A 196 22.61 23.16 4.37
C GLU A 196 21.51 22.60 3.47
N ARG A 197 21.17 23.34 2.43
CA ARG A 197 20.21 22.86 1.42
C ARG A 197 20.89 21.86 0.50
N THR A 198 20.44 20.60 0.57
CA THR A 198 20.92 19.51 -0.27
C THR A 198 19.76 18.88 -1.03
N ASN A 199 20.08 18.14 -2.12
CA ASN A 199 19.09 17.31 -2.84
C ASN A 199 19.07 15.87 -2.30
N LYS A 200 19.65 15.63 -1.13
CA LYS A 200 19.76 14.30 -0.52
C LYS A 200 18.51 13.97 0.28
N ILE A 201 18.13 12.70 0.25
CA ILE A 201 17.05 12.14 1.07
C ILE A 201 17.71 11.27 2.14
N GLY A 202 17.40 11.55 3.39
CA GLY A 202 17.82 10.76 4.54
C GLY A 202 16.72 9.83 4.99
N TYR A 203 17.11 8.70 5.58
CA TYR A 203 16.21 7.75 6.24
C TYR A 203 16.52 7.69 7.72
N ALA A 204 15.48 7.61 8.53
CA ALA A 204 15.57 7.42 9.97
C ALA A 204 14.44 6.53 10.48
N ALA A 205 14.60 6.02 11.70
CA ALA A 205 13.55 5.34 12.46
C ALA A 205 13.26 6.14 13.73
N LEU A 206 11.97 6.27 14.05
CA LEU A 206 11.52 6.72 15.37
C LEU A 206 10.99 5.50 16.11
N LEU A 207 11.74 5.06 17.12
CA LEU A 207 11.48 3.88 17.91
C LEU A 207 10.77 4.27 19.22
N LEU A 208 9.71 3.53 19.56
CA LEU A 208 8.96 3.68 20.78
C LEU A 208 8.80 2.34 21.50
N LYS A 209 9.17 2.30 22.77
CA LYS A 209 9.02 1.14 23.66
C LYS A 209 8.26 1.53 24.94
N PRO A 210 7.65 0.57 25.64
CA PRO A 210 7.15 0.80 26.99
C PRO A 210 8.26 1.35 27.89
N GLY A 211 7.94 2.39 28.65
CA GLY A 211 8.90 2.99 29.60
C GLY A 211 9.86 4.02 29.01
N ASN A 212 9.92 4.22 27.71
CA ASN A 212 10.70 5.31 27.11
C ASN A 212 10.15 6.67 27.56
N ASN A 213 11.04 7.62 27.89
CA ASN A 213 10.63 8.99 28.24
C ASN A 213 10.15 9.78 27.01
N GLN A 214 10.60 9.38 25.83
CA GLN A 214 10.23 9.94 24.52
C GLN A 214 10.58 8.96 23.42
N PRO A 215 10.04 9.12 22.17
CA PRO A 215 10.48 8.36 21.02
C PRO A 215 11.97 8.57 20.75
N GLU A 216 12.66 7.52 20.38
CA GLU A 216 14.09 7.56 20.03
C GLU A 216 14.24 7.76 18.51
N PHE A 217 15.01 8.77 18.11
CA PHE A 217 15.36 9.01 16.72
C PHE A 217 16.67 8.29 16.40
N ILE A 218 16.63 7.39 15.43
CA ILE A 218 17.79 6.62 14.97
C ILE A 218 18.04 6.95 13.50
N SER A 219 19.16 7.62 13.22
CA SER A 219 19.57 7.89 11.84
C SER A 219 20.03 6.60 11.17
N LEU A 220 19.60 6.34 9.94
CA LEU A 220 19.89 5.12 9.22
C LEU A 220 20.87 5.37 8.06
N PHE A 221 20.39 5.83 6.94
CA PHE A 221 21.21 5.97 5.72
C PHE A 221 20.69 7.10 4.83
N GLU A 222 21.49 7.47 3.83
CA GLU A 222 21.10 8.31 2.71
C GLU A 222 20.52 7.42 1.58
N GLU A 223 19.45 7.85 0.91
CA GLU A 223 18.73 7.10 -0.11
C GLU A 223 19.63 6.50 -1.20
N SER A 224 20.65 7.23 -1.60
CA SER A 224 21.65 6.76 -2.57
C SER A 224 22.34 5.45 -2.16
N SER A 225 22.49 5.21 -0.85
CA SER A 225 23.05 3.94 -0.35
C SER A 225 22.10 2.77 -0.58
N LEU A 226 20.80 2.96 -0.36
CA LEU A 226 19.78 1.95 -0.62
C LEU A 226 19.57 1.76 -2.12
N ASP A 227 19.51 2.84 -2.88
CA ASP A 227 19.41 2.82 -4.34
C ASP A 227 20.54 2.02 -4.97
N SER A 228 21.77 2.19 -4.49
CA SER A 228 22.92 1.43 -4.99
C SER A 228 22.78 -0.09 -4.76
N ILE A 229 22.10 -0.50 -3.69
CA ILE A 229 21.78 -1.89 -3.41
C ILE A 229 20.65 -2.38 -4.34
N LEU A 230 19.59 -1.57 -4.50
CA LEU A 230 18.42 -1.91 -5.28
C LEU A 230 18.66 -1.85 -6.80
N GLN A 231 19.63 -1.08 -7.29
CA GLN A 231 19.97 -0.93 -8.72
C GLN A 231 21.07 -1.89 -9.20
N THR A 232 21.41 -2.93 -8.45
CA THR A 232 22.42 -3.89 -8.87
C THR A 232 21.98 -4.58 -10.18
N HIS A 233 22.79 -4.45 -11.22
CA HIS A 233 22.53 -4.96 -12.57
C HIS A 233 22.79 -6.47 -12.65
N ALA A 234 21.85 -7.27 -12.15
CA ALA A 234 21.84 -8.69 -12.42
C ALA A 234 21.08 -8.95 -13.75
N GLU A 235 21.59 -9.83 -14.60
CA GLU A 235 20.95 -10.18 -15.86
C GLU A 235 19.55 -10.81 -15.65
N ARG A 236 19.35 -11.47 -14.49
CA ARG A 236 18.06 -12.07 -14.11
C ARG A 236 17.56 -11.51 -12.80
N LYS A 237 16.25 -11.23 -12.72
CA LYS A 237 15.59 -10.70 -11.52
C LYS A 237 15.75 -11.65 -10.31
N ALA A 238 15.77 -12.97 -10.55
CA ALA A 238 16.00 -13.95 -9.50
C ALA A 238 17.38 -13.81 -8.85
N ASP A 239 18.44 -13.61 -9.64
CA ASP A 239 19.80 -13.45 -9.14
C ASP A 239 19.94 -12.15 -8.34
N TYR A 240 19.28 -11.09 -8.79
CA TYR A 240 19.19 -9.83 -8.06
C TYR A 240 18.50 -9.99 -6.70
N VAL A 241 17.31 -10.60 -6.66
CA VAL A 241 16.56 -10.81 -5.42
C VAL A 241 17.32 -11.74 -4.47
N ASN A 242 17.87 -12.82 -4.98
CA ASN A 242 18.69 -13.72 -4.16
C ASN A 242 19.90 -13.00 -3.57
N GLY A 243 20.56 -12.15 -4.35
CA GLY A 243 21.67 -11.31 -3.86
C GLY A 243 21.28 -10.30 -2.78
N LEU A 244 20.02 -9.82 -2.77
CA LEU A 244 19.54 -8.93 -1.70
C LEU A 244 19.33 -9.64 -0.36
N TYR A 245 18.87 -10.90 -0.41
CA TYR A 245 18.43 -11.66 0.77
C TYR A 245 19.31 -12.87 1.10
N THR A 246 20.57 -12.86 0.62
CA THR A 246 21.60 -13.82 1.04
C THR A 246 22.82 -13.07 1.58
N ILE A 247 23.49 -13.67 2.54
CA ILE A 247 24.80 -13.16 3.00
C ILE A 247 25.83 -13.61 1.97
N ALA A 248 26.52 -12.68 1.36
CA ALA A 248 27.59 -12.98 0.42
C ALA A 248 28.69 -13.77 1.14
N ASP A 249 28.99 -14.97 0.63
CA ASP A 249 30.09 -15.79 1.13
C ASP A 249 31.41 -15.01 0.97
N ARG A 250 32.10 -14.72 2.08
CA ARG A 250 33.34 -13.92 2.11
C ARG A 250 34.52 -14.60 1.40
N GLY A 251 34.29 -15.79 0.81
CA GLY A 251 35.27 -16.56 0.07
C GLY A 251 35.35 -16.33 -1.42
N ALA A 252 34.39 -15.65 -2.05
CA ALA A 252 34.43 -15.30 -3.46
C ALA A 252 35.29 -14.05 -3.67
N ILE A 253 36.26 -14.12 -4.57
CA ILE A 253 37.27 -13.11 -4.92
C ILE A 253 36.60 -11.73 -5.03
N ALA A 254 36.88 -10.87 -4.05
CA ALA A 254 36.38 -9.50 -3.99
C ALA A 254 36.99 -8.67 -5.12
N VAL A 255 36.22 -8.45 -6.17
CA VAL A 255 36.42 -7.36 -7.11
C VAL A 255 35.37 -6.30 -6.74
N GLU A 256 35.83 -5.14 -6.28
CA GLU A 256 35.12 -3.94 -5.85
C GLU A 256 34.63 -3.91 -4.39
N SER A 257 34.66 -2.69 -3.81
CA SER A 257 34.40 -2.36 -2.39
C SER A 257 33.20 -3.09 -1.79
N PRO A 258 33.28 -3.58 -0.56
CA PRO A 258 32.18 -4.35 0.05
C PRO A 258 30.93 -3.48 0.11
N LYS A 259 29.92 -3.78 -0.72
CA LYS A 259 28.61 -3.16 -0.63
C LYS A 259 28.02 -3.54 0.73
N ARG A 260 27.56 -2.54 1.49
CA ARG A 260 26.84 -2.78 2.75
C ARG A 260 25.60 -3.59 2.46
N SER A 261 25.28 -4.56 3.33
CA SER A 261 24.05 -5.35 3.24
C SER A 261 22.83 -4.53 3.66
N LEU A 262 21.64 -4.99 3.30
CA LEU A 262 20.38 -4.41 3.81
C LEU A 262 20.35 -4.41 5.35
N TYR A 263 20.83 -5.48 5.99
CA TYR A 263 20.94 -5.57 7.43
C TYR A 263 21.80 -4.46 8.04
N GLU A 264 23.00 -4.22 7.48
CA GLU A 264 23.94 -3.23 8.01
C GLU A 264 23.42 -1.79 7.92
N ILE A 265 22.69 -1.46 6.84
CA ILE A 265 22.20 -0.08 6.68
C ILE A 265 20.88 0.17 7.38
N LEU A 266 20.01 -0.85 7.45
CA LEU A 266 18.62 -0.67 7.86
C LEU A 266 18.36 -1.15 9.28
N TRP A 267 18.92 -2.30 9.68
CA TRP A 267 18.54 -2.95 10.92
C TRP A 267 19.59 -2.89 12.02
N GLN A 268 20.85 -3.05 11.70
CA GLN A 268 21.95 -2.99 12.67
C GLN A 268 21.93 -1.73 13.55
N PRO A 269 21.58 -0.52 13.02
CA PRO A 269 21.45 0.68 13.85
C PRO A 269 20.35 0.59 14.94
N LEU A 270 19.33 -0.25 14.72
CA LEU A 270 18.22 -0.46 15.65
C LEU A 270 18.50 -1.53 16.70
N GLU A 271 19.41 -2.46 16.43
CA GLU A 271 19.54 -3.73 17.16
C GLU A 271 19.77 -3.54 18.66
N LYS A 272 20.61 -2.57 19.03
CA LYS A 272 20.91 -2.28 20.45
C LYS A 272 19.64 -1.86 21.19
N GLU A 273 18.82 -1.05 20.55
CA GLU A 273 17.60 -0.50 21.17
C GLU A 273 16.44 -1.50 21.16
N LEU A 274 16.53 -2.54 20.33
CA LEU A 274 15.54 -3.62 20.26
C LEU A 274 15.87 -4.81 21.18
N ALA A 275 16.85 -4.68 22.06
CA ALA A 275 17.20 -5.74 23.01
C ALA A 275 15.98 -6.12 23.89
N GLY A 276 15.63 -7.41 23.92
CA GLY A 276 14.48 -7.94 24.68
C GLY A 276 13.11 -7.76 24.02
N ILE A 277 13.04 -7.14 22.85
CA ILE A 277 11.80 -7.01 22.07
C ILE A 277 11.58 -8.30 21.24
N LYS A 278 10.32 -8.74 21.16
CA LYS A 278 9.89 -9.89 20.36
C LYS A 278 8.95 -9.51 19.24
N THR A 279 8.08 -8.53 19.46
CA THR A 279 7.12 -8.06 18.45
C THR A 279 7.40 -6.61 18.08
N ILE A 280 7.49 -6.33 16.80
CA ILE A 280 7.75 -5.00 16.27
C ILE A 280 6.65 -4.63 15.29
N TYR A 281 5.87 -3.63 15.66
CA TYR A 281 4.92 -2.96 14.77
C TYR A 281 5.67 -1.87 14.02
N PHE A 282 5.73 -1.95 12.71
CA PHE A 282 6.47 -0.97 11.93
C PHE A 282 5.66 -0.38 10.78
N SER A 283 5.99 0.86 10.43
CA SER A 283 5.42 1.54 9.28
C SER A 283 6.56 1.99 8.36
N PRO A 284 6.66 1.46 7.12
CA PRO A 284 7.72 1.79 6.19
C PRO A 284 7.58 3.22 5.64
N ALA A 285 8.64 3.72 4.97
CA ALA A 285 8.64 4.98 4.26
C ALA A 285 9.51 4.89 3.00
N GLY A 286 9.18 5.64 1.96
CA GLY A 286 9.94 5.71 0.73
C GLY A 286 10.22 4.31 0.14
N LEU A 287 11.44 4.08 -0.29
CA LEU A 287 11.84 2.81 -0.92
C LEU A 287 11.71 1.58 -0.01
N LEU A 288 11.52 1.74 1.31
CA LEU A 288 11.32 0.61 2.22
C LEU A 288 10.03 -0.17 1.92
N HIS A 289 9.05 0.44 1.27
CA HIS A 289 7.86 -0.26 0.76
C HIS A 289 8.16 -1.32 -0.32
N ARG A 290 9.37 -1.35 -0.85
CA ARG A 290 9.82 -2.34 -1.85
C ARG A 290 10.67 -3.47 -1.25
N ILE A 291 10.82 -3.49 0.08
CA ILE A 291 11.68 -4.43 0.81
C ILE A 291 10.84 -5.28 1.74
N ASN A 292 11.01 -6.59 1.66
CA ASN A 292 10.49 -7.51 2.66
C ASN A 292 11.44 -7.54 3.86
N LEU A 293 11.07 -6.89 4.97
CA LEU A 293 11.91 -6.84 6.17
C LEU A 293 12.06 -8.22 6.81
N ASP A 294 11.03 -9.06 6.77
CA ASP A 294 11.06 -10.42 7.32
C ASP A 294 12.17 -11.28 6.72
N ALA A 295 12.47 -11.04 5.44
CA ALA A 295 13.44 -11.81 4.68
C ALA A 295 14.89 -11.34 4.83
N ILE A 296 15.15 -10.20 5.48
CA ILE A 296 16.51 -9.68 5.65
C ILE A 296 17.35 -10.68 6.47
N PRO A 297 18.47 -11.20 5.93
CA PRO A 297 19.27 -12.19 6.61
C PRO A 297 20.05 -11.57 7.77
N VAL A 298 20.03 -12.25 8.90
CA VAL A 298 20.80 -11.90 10.11
C VAL A 298 22.04 -12.81 10.24
N SER A 299 21.90 -14.04 9.77
CA SER A 299 22.97 -15.02 9.65
C SER A 299 22.76 -15.85 8.37
N GLU A 300 23.62 -16.82 8.10
CA GLU A 300 23.45 -17.75 6.96
C GLU A 300 22.15 -18.56 7.02
N THR A 301 21.60 -18.76 8.21
CA THR A 301 20.42 -19.61 8.45
C THR A 301 19.22 -18.87 9.00
N GLU A 302 19.37 -17.65 9.50
CA GLU A 302 18.32 -16.86 10.15
C GLU A 302 18.05 -15.55 9.44
N THR A 303 16.78 -15.15 9.45
CA THR A 303 16.31 -13.84 9.00
C THR A 303 15.76 -13.02 10.16
N LEU A 304 15.36 -11.77 9.91
CA LEU A 304 14.72 -10.96 10.95
C LEU A 304 13.44 -11.60 11.49
N ALA A 305 12.67 -12.32 10.65
CA ALA A 305 11.47 -13.03 11.08
C ALA A 305 11.74 -14.20 12.05
N ASP A 306 12.98 -14.71 12.16
CA ASP A 306 13.35 -15.70 13.19
C ASP A 306 13.61 -15.05 14.55
N LYS A 307 14.02 -13.78 14.56
CA LYS A 307 14.29 -13.02 15.78
C LYS A 307 13.08 -12.26 16.30
N TYR A 308 12.25 -11.75 15.40
CA TYR A 308 11.15 -10.85 15.71
C TYR A 308 9.88 -11.25 14.97
N GLN A 309 8.73 -11.04 15.59
CA GLN A 309 7.46 -10.96 14.88
C GLN A 309 7.30 -9.54 14.34
N LEU A 310 7.49 -9.37 13.03
CA LEU A 310 7.35 -8.09 12.35
C LEU A 310 5.93 -7.94 11.83
N ILE A 311 5.27 -6.81 12.15
CA ILE A 311 3.90 -6.51 11.72
C ILE A 311 3.90 -5.16 11.01
N GLU A 312 3.69 -5.19 9.70
CA GLU A 312 3.64 -3.99 8.89
C GLU A 312 2.27 -3.31 8.99
N LEU A 313 2.30 -2.03 9.33
CA LEU A 313 1.16 -1.13 9.45
C LEU A 313 1.33 0.07 8.51
N ASN A 314 0.24 0.67 8.06
CA ASN A 314 0.32 1.96 7.36
C ASN A 314 0.86 3.07 8.27
N SER A 315 0.52 3.03 9.56
CA SER A 315 1.05 3.86 10.63
C SER A 315 0.83 3.16 11.97
N THR A 316 1.73 3.32 12.92
CA THR A 316 1.58 2.80 14.28
C THR A 316 0.40 3.43 15.04
N ARG A 317 -0.24 4.46 14.47
CA ARG A 317 -1.56 4.95 14.86
C ARG A 317 -2.62 3.84 14.95
N GLN A 318 -2.53 2.80 14.08
CA GLN A 318 -3.48 1.69 14.03
C GLN A 318 -3.51 0.88 15.34
N LEU A 319 -2.45 0.91 16.14
CA LEU A 319 -2.44 0.28 17.47
C LEU A 319 -3.46 0.90 18.43
N VAL A 320 -3.74 2.20 18.28
CA VAL A 320 -4.72 2.94 19.09
C VAL A 320 -6.10 2.97 18.43
N VAL A 321 -6.14 3.04 17.11
CA VAL A 321 -7.38 3.08 16.31
C VAL A 321 -7.30 1.98 15.26
N PRO A 322 -7.57 0.73 15.64
CA PRO A 322 -7.51 -0.41 14.73
C PRO A 322 -8.61 -0.32 13.67
N THR A 323 -8.37 -0.92 12.51
CA THR A 323 -9.40 -1.07 11.47
C THR A 323 -10.51 -1.99 11.98
N PRO A 324 -11.76 -1.51 12.15
CA PRO A 324 -12.82 -2.36 12.67
C PRO A 324 -13.29 -3.36 11.62
N LEU A 325 -13.42 -4.62 12.00
CA LEU A 325 -14.20 -5.60 11.23
C LEU A 325 -15.66 -5.53 11.71
N LYS A 326 -16.60 -5.29 10.79
CA LYS A 326 -18.01 -5.09 11.17
C LYS A 326 -18.69 -6.40 11.59
N ASN A 327 -18.66 -7.41 10.73
CA ASN A 327 -19.24 -8.72 11.02
C ASN A 327 -18.39 -9.79 10.31
N VAL A 328 -17.72 -10.63 11.07
CA VAL A 328 -16.94 -11.73 10.50
C VAL A 328 -17.91 -12.87 10.18
N ASN A 329 -18.23 -13.05 8.89
CA ASN A 329 -18.94 -14.24 8.42
C ASN A 329 -17.93 -15.38 8.18
N ASN A 330 -18.42 -16.57 7.88
CA ASN A 330 -17.57 -17.73 7.62
C ASN A 330 -17.54 -18.08 6.13
N GLU A 331 -17.42 -17.06 5.28
CA GLU A 331 -17.45 -17.15 3.83
C GLU A 331 -16.11 -16.80 3.21
N ALA A 332 -15.76 -17.48 2.13
CA ALA A 332 -14.62 -17.20 1.30
C ALA A 332 -15.00 -17.16 -0.18
N VAL A 333 -14.40 -16.22 -0.92
CA VAL A 333 -14.51 -16.18 -2.38
C VAL A 333 -13.12 -16.34 -2.97
N LEU A 334 -12.97 -17.31 -3.88
CA LEU A 334 -11.71 -17.68 -4.50
C LEU A 334 -11.79 -17.46 -6.02
N PHE A 335 -10.84 -16.72 -6.57
CA PHE A 335 -10.67 -16.53 -8.02
C PHE A 335 -9.38 -17.21 -8.48
N GLY A 336 -9.44 -18.03 -9.56
CA GLY A 336 -8.26 -18.66 -10.13
C GLY A 336 -8.59 -19.45 -11.39
N GLY A 337 -7.58 -19.91 -12.12
CA GLY A 337 -7.77 -20.61 -13.39
C GLY A 337 -8.53 -19.77 -14.42
N ILE A 338 -8.26 -18.45 -14.44
CA ILE A 338 -9.00 -17.45 -15.22
C ILE A 338 -8.69 -17.59 -16.72
N GLN A 339 -9.71 -17.51 -17.56
CA GLN A 339 -9.59 -17.46 -19.02
C GLN A 339 -9.57 -16.01 -19.49
N PHE A 340 -8.41 -15.54 -19.92
CA PHE A 340 -8.20 -14.13 -20.28
C PHE A 340 -8.65 -13.79 -21.71
N GLU A 341 -8.79 -14.80 -22.59
CA GLU A 341 -9.36 -14.61 -23.92
C GLU A 341 -10.87 -14.43 -23.84
N GLN A 342 -11.43 -13.68 -24.78
CA GLN A 342 -12.85 -13.46 -24.87
C GLN A 342 -13.54 -14.68 -25.46
N ASP A 343 -14.49 -15.29 -24.72
CA ASP A 343 -15.33 -16.36 -25.27
C ASP A 343 -16.59 -15.77 -25.90
N SER A 344 -16.66 -15.85 -27.24
CA SER A 344 -17.80 -15.42 -28.02
C SER A 344 -19.05 -16.33 -27.85
N LEU A 345 -18.91 -17.52 -27.25
CA LEU A 345 -19.97 -18.52 -27.11
C LEU A 345 -20.56 -18.59 -25.70
N SER A 346 -19.87 -18.11 -24.66
CA SER A 346 -20.36 -18.16 -23.28
C SER A 346 -21.22 -16.95 -22.88
N VAL A 347 -22.17 -16.56 -23.75
CA VAL A 347 -23.25 -15.62 -23.39
C VAL A 347 -24.31 -16.36 -22.56
N ILE A 348 -23.92 -16.93 -21.42
CA ILE A 348 -24.89 -17.61 -20.54
C ILE A 348 -24.99 -16.86 -19.21
N SER A 349 -26.10 -16.12 -19.10
CA SER A 349 -26.97 -15.92 -17.95
C SER A 349 -26.33 -15.78 -16.55
N GLU A 350 -25.62 -14.70 -16.30
CA GLU A 350 -25.74 -14.01 -15.01
C GLU A 350 -26.52 -12.70 -15.22
N PRO A 351 -27.38 -12.25 -14.26
CA PRO A 351 -28.16 -11.06 -14.46
C PRO A 351 -27.25 -9.85 -14.69
N ILE A 352 -27.44 -9.22 -15.84
CA ILE A 352 -26.71 -8.04 -16.28
C ILE A 352 -27.12 -6.89 -15.38
N TYR A 353 -26.34 -6.55 -14.39
CA TYR A 353 -26.37 -5.23 -13.77
C TYR A 353 -25.57 -4.28 -14.66
N ALA A 354 -26.14 -3.97 -15.81
CA ALA A 354 -25.58 -2.99 -16.71
C ALA A 354 -25.55 -1.62 -16.03
N SER A 355 -24.37 -1.17 -15.59
CA SER A 355 -24.17 0.26 -15.42
C SER A 355 -24.32 0.89 -16.80
N ARG A 356 -25.39 1.67 -17.01
CA ARG A 356 -25.68 2.36 -18.26
C ARG A 356 -24.68 3.48 -18.51
N SER A 357 -23.44 3.14 -18.83
CA SER A 357 -22.47 4.09 -19.36
C SER A 357 -21.87 3.51 -20.62
N ARG A 358 -22.61 3.61 -21.71
CA ARG A 358 -22.12 3.33 -23.04
C ARG A 358 -21.21 4.47 -23.49
N GLY A 359 -19.91 4.24 -23.52
CA GLY A 359 -18.94 4.95 -24.31
C GLY A 359 -18.09 3.92 -25.01
N GLU A 360 -18.05 3.92 -26.34
CA GLU A 360 -17.07 3.13 -27.08
C GLU A 360 -15.68 3.52 -26.61
N LEU A 361 -15.00 2.57 -25.93
CA LEU A 361 -13.60 2.73 -25.58
C LEU A 361 -12.79 2.28 -26.80
N SER A 362 -12.32 3.23 -27.59
CA SER A 362 -11.30 2.94 -28.60
C SER A 362 -9.93 2.94 -27.92
N PHE A 363 -9.40 1.77 -27.65
CA PHE A 363 -8.04 1.61 -27.17
C PHE A 363 -7.10 1.61 -28.36
N ASN A 364 -6.17 2.56 -28.43
CA ASN A 364 -5.09 2.50 -29.37
C ASN A 364 -4.08 1.44 -28.92
N TYR A 365 -3.54 0.73 -29.90
CA TYR A 365 -2.59 -0.39 -29.88
C TYR A 365 -1.70 -0.49 -28.62
N VAL A 366 -1.81 -1.60 -27.90
CA VAL A 366 -0.90 -1.95 -26.80
C VAL A 366 0.42 -2.47 -27.38
N ASP A 367 1.53 -1.90 -26.95
CA ASP A 367 2.86 -2.38 -27.34
C ASP A 367 3.07 -3.82 -26.87
N SER A 368 3.12 -4.74 -27.81
CA SER A 368 3.35 -6.18 -27.60
C SER A 368 4.72 -6.49 -26.98
N THR A 369 5.65 -5.54 -26.95
CA THR A 369 7.00 -5.72 -26.39
C THR A 369 7.02 -5.70 -24.87
N LEU A 370 6.00 -5.15 -24.21
CA LEU A 370 6.00 -5.00 -22.77
C LEU A 370 5.63 -6.26 -21.98
N ARG A 371 4.95 -7.26 -22.59
CA ARG A 371 4.70 -8.62 -22.03
C ARG A 371 4.07 -9.61 -23.02
N GLY A 372 4.38 -9.50 -24.32
CA GLY A 372 3.94 -10.50 -25.31
C GLY A 372 2.52 -10.31 -25.86
N GLY A 373 1.91 -9.15 -25.73
CA GLY A 373 0.64 -8.79 -26.38
C GLY A 373 -0.63 -9.40 -25.78
N SER A 374 -0.55 -10.45 -24.97
CA SER A 374 -1.68 -11.10 -24.30
C SER A 374 -1.27 -11.76 -22.99
N TRP A 375 -2.21 -11.86 -22.07
CA TRP A 375 -2.05 -12.57 -20.82
C TRP A 375 -2.32 -14.06 -21.02
N ASN A 376 -1.35 -14.91 -20.66
CA ASN A 376 -1.45 -16.36 -20.82
C ASN A 376 -2.22 -16.98 -19.65
N TYR A 377 -2.92 -18.08 -19.91
CA TYR A 377 -3.55 -18.89 -18.88
C TYR A 377 -2.53 -19.41 -17.85
N LEU A 378 -2.85 -19.26 -16.57
CA LEU A 378 -2.03 -19.67 -15.43
C LEU A 378 -2.57 -20.98 -14.83
N ALA A 379 -2.12 -22.12 -15.32
CA ALA A 379 -2.58 -23.44 -14.84
C ALA A 379 -2.26 -23.69 -13.35
N GLY A 380 -1.25 -23.02 -12.80
CA GLY A 380 -0.90 -23.05 -11.36
C GLY A 380 -2.02 -22.52 -10.48
N THR A 381 -2.65 -21.43 -10.89
CA THR A 381 -3.68 -20.75 -10.12
C THR A 381 -4.96 -21.58 -9.95
N GLU A 382 -5.32 -22.39 -10.93
CA GLU A 382 -6.46 -23.31 -10.81
C GLU A 382 -6.18 -24.41 -9.76
N ARG A 383 -4.98 -24.99 -9.79
CA ARG A 383 -4.56 -25.99 -8.77
C ARG A 383 -4.52 -25.40 -7.38
N GLU A 384 -4.04 -24.17 -7.27
CA GLU A 384 -3.96 -23.42 -6.02
C GLU A 384 -5.34 -23.24 -5.39
N VAL A 385 -6.29 -22.64 -6.12
CA VAL A 385 -7.62 -22.38 -5.55
C VAL A 385 -8.40 -23.66 -5.24
N ASN A 386 -8.23 -24.72 -6.04
CA ASN A 386 -8.85 -26.02 -5.75
C ASN A 386 -8.27 -26.66 -4.47
N ALA A 387 -6.98 -26.51 -4.19
CA ALA A 387 -6.34 -27.00 -2.98
C ALA A 387 -6.77 -26.19 -1.74
N ILE A 388 -6.81 -24.86 -1.87
CA ILE A 388 -7.24 -23.95 -0.82
C ILE A 388 -8.72 -24.16 -0.48
N GLU A 389 -9.57 -24.35 -1.48
CA GLU A 389 -11.00 -24.66 -1.28
C GLU A 389 -11.19 -25.89 -0.38
N LYS A 390 -10.45 -26.97 -0.62
CA LYS A 390 -10.53 -28.18 0.21
C LYS A 390 -10.11 -27.91 1.66
N ILE A 391 -9.04 -27.15 1.88
CA ILE A 391 -8.56 -26.76 3.22
C ILE A 391 -9.64 -25.94 3.93
N MET A 392 -10.26 -24.98 3.26
CA MET A 392 -11.31 -24.13 3.80
C MET A 392 -12.57 -24.92 4.15
N GLN A 393 -13.03 -25.79 3.25
CA GLN A 393 -14.19 -26.65 3.47
C GLN A 393 -13.99 -27.60 4.67
N THR A 394 -12.80 -28.20 4.78
CA THR A 394 -12.44 -29.04 5.93
C THR A 394 -12.43 -28.25 7.24
N SER A 395 -12.11 -26.97 7.16
CA SER A 395 -12.12 -26.04 8.31
C SER A 395 -13.49 -25.41 8.58
N GLY A 396 -14.55 -25.81 7.86
CA GLY A 396 -15.91 -25.32 8.03
C GLY A 396 -16.16 -23.93 7.43
N ILE A 397 -15.37 -23.49 6.45
CA ILE A 397 -15.57 -22.23 5.73
C ILE A 397 -16.37 -22.51 4.45
N HIS A 398 -17.44 -21.73 4.22
CA HIS A 398 -18.22 -21.79 2.99
C HIS A 398 -17.47 -21.09 1.87
N THR A 399 -17.17 -21.82 0.79
CA THR A 399 -16.39 -21.30 -0.33
C THR A 399 -17.24 -21.07 -1.57
N THR A 400 -17.04 -19.95 -2.24
CA THR A 400 -17.51 -19.68 -3.59
C THR A 400 -16.30 -19.62 -4.52
N LEU A 401 -16.23 -20.52 -5.50
CA LEU A 401 -15.12 -20.61 -6.44
C LEU A 401 -15.52 -20.03 -7.79
N LYS A 402 -14.78 -19.02 -8.25
CA LYS A 402 -14.92 -18.36 -9.55
C LYS A 402 -13.73 -18.74 -10.44
N LYS A 403 -14.00 -19.51 -11.50
CA LYS A 403 -12.97 -20.02 -12.43
C LYS A 403 -13.34 -19.79 -13.90
N GLY A 404 -12.33 -19.87 -14.77
CA GLY A 404 -12.50 -19.76 -16.22
C GLY A 404 -13.12 -18.43 -16.60
N TYR A 405 -14.18 -18.50 -17.38
CA TYR A 405 -14.95 -17.33 -17.83
C TYR A 405 -15.92 -16.79 -16.78
N PHE A 406 -16.13 -17.48 -15.65
CA PHE A 406 -16.97 -16.99 -14.54
C PHE A 406 -16.20 -16.07 -13.56
N ALA A 407 -14.89 -16.02 -13.68
CA ALA A 407 -14.05 -15.10 -12.91
C ALA A 407 -14.01 -13.70 -13.56
N THR A 408 -15.18 -13.11 -13.78
CA THR A 408 -15.34 -11.82 -14.45
C THR A 408 -15.13 -10.65 -13.51
N GLU A 409 -14.86 -9.48 -14.07
CA GLU A 409 -14.75 -8.22 -13.34
C GLU A 409 -16.06 -7.89 -12.62
N GLU A 410 -17.22 -8.09 -13.27
CA GLU A 410 -18.54 -7.90 -12.65
C GLU A 410 -18.72 -8.80 -11.42
N SER A 411 -18.32 -10.09 -11.52
CA SER A 411 -18.44 -11.02 -10.40
C SER A 411 -17.58 -10.59 -9.21
N PHE A 412 -16.46 -9.92 -9.46
CA PHE A 412 -15.61 -9.32 -8.42
C PHE A 412 -16.25 -8.06 -7.84
N LYS A 413 -16.66 -7.11 -8.67
CA LYS A 413 -17.28 -5.83 -8.25
C LYS A 413 -18.61 -6.01 -7.50
N ASN A 414 -19.28 -7.14 -7.67
CA ASN A 414 -20.50 -7.49 -6.94
C ASN A 414 -20.23 -7.96 -5.49
N ILE A 415 -18.99 -8.23 -5.10
CA ILE A 415 -18.63 -8.59 -3.72
C ILE A 415 -18.89 -7.38 -2.80
N GLY A 416 -19.70 -7.58 -1.76
CA GLY A 416 -20.09 -6.52 -0.82
C GLY A 416 -20.99 -5.43 -1.43
N ALA A 417 -21.56 -5.67 -2.63
CA ALA A 417 -22.51 -4.76 -3.26
C ALA A 417 -23.94 -4.93 -2.69
N ASN A 418 -24.79 -3.92 -2.90
CA ASN A 418 -26.20 -3.95 -2.53
C ASN A 418 -26.46 -4.36 -1.06
N ASN A 419 -25.66 -3.82 -0.13
CA ASN A 419 -25.69 -4.12 1.31
C ASN A 419 -25.45 -5.61 1.67
N SER A 420 -24.95 -6.41 0.75
CA SER A 420 -24.48 -7.74 1.09
C SER A 420 -23.16 -7.64 1.90
N ALA A 421 -23.02 -8.52 2.89
CA ALA A 421 -21.75 -8.61 3.62
C ALA A 421 -20.66 -9.14 2.68
N SER A 422 -19.49 -8.50 2.68
CA SER A 422 -18.34 -9.05 1.97
C SER A 422 -17.85 -10.34 2.67
N PRO A 423 -17.22 -11.28 1.94
CA PRO A 423 -16.72 -12.52 2.54
C PRO A 423 -15.58 -12.20 3.52
N ARG A 424 -15.39 -13.06 4.51
CA ARG A 424 -14.25 -12.99 5.43
C ARG A 424 -12.92 -13.10 4.71
N ILE A 425 -12.85 -13.95 3.69
CA ILE A 425 -11.63 -14.24 2.94
C ILE A 425 -11.87 -13.99 1.45
N LEU A 426 -11.01 -13.22 0.83
CA LEU A 426 -10.96 -13.01 -0.61
C LEU A 426 -9.58 -13.43 -1.11
N HIS A 427 -9.53 -14.48 -1.93
CA HIS A 427 -8.29 -14.97 -2.53
C HIS A 427 -8.36 -14.84 -4.05
N VAL A 428 -7.38 -14.16 -4.65
CA VAL A 428 -7.37 -13.83 -6.08
C VAL A 428 -6.06 -14.26 -6.70
N ALA A 429 -6.11 -15.35 -7.45
CA ALA A 429 -4.97 -15.90 -8.17
C ALA A 429 -5.11 -15.57 -9.67
N THR A 430 -4.41 -14.53 -10.13
CA THR A 430 -4.49 -13.98 -11.49
C THR A 430 -3.22 -13.25 -11.90
N HIS A 431 -3.25 -12.53 -13.03
CA HIS A 431 -2.21 -11.57 -13.37
C HIS A 431 -2.48 -10.22 -12.73
N GLY A 432 -1.42 -9.60 -12.17
CA GLY A 432 -1.41 -8.20 -11.74
C GLY A 432 -0.56 -7.37 -12.68
N TYR A 433 -0.83 -6.07 -12.73
CA TYR A 433 0.00 -5.09 -13.44
C TYR A 433 0.23 -3.84 -12.61
N PHE A 434 1.39 -3.23 -12.82
CA PHE A 434 1.74 -1.90 -12.31
C PHE A 434 2.59 -1.17 -13.33
N PHE A 435 2.27 0.10 -13.60
CA PHE A 435 3.05 1.02 -14.42
C PHE A 435 3.50 2.21 -13.58
N SER A 436 4.80 2.49 -13.60
CA SER A 436 5.39 3.66 -12.91
C SER A 436 4.94 4.98 -13.55
N ASP A 437 5.16 6.10 -12.85
CA ASP A 437 4.78 7.44 -13.34
C ASP A 437 5.48 7.73 -14.70
N PRO A 438 4.71 8.09 -15.74
CA PRO A 438 5.25 8.44 -17.06
C PRO A 438 6.26 9.59 -17.00
N LYS A 439 6.13 10.51 -16.04
CA LYS A 439 7.04 11.65 -15.85
C LYS A 439 8.41 11.24 -15.34
N GLU A 440 8.51 10.16 -14.58
CA GLU A 440 9.80 9.62 -14.12
C GLU A 440 10.58 8.97 -15.27
N ASN A 441 9.88 8.31 -16.20
CA ASN A 441 10.49 7.63 -17.35
C ASN A 441 10.93 8.58 -18.46
N SER A 442 10.39 9.80 -18.54
CA SER A 442 10.75 10.78 -19.58
C SER A 442 12.18 11.34 -19.45
N LYS A 443 12.84 11.10 -18.32
CA LYS A 443 14.26 11.49 -18.12
C LYS A 443 15.26 10.50 -18.72
N SER A 444 14.82 9.31 -19.13
CA SER A 444 15.70 8.21 -19.57
C SER A 444 15.53 7.77 -21.03
N SER A 445 14.50 8.22 -21.74
CA SER A 445 14.28 7.79 -23.13
C SER A 445 14.02 8.96 -24.07
N GLY A 446 14.98 9.18 -24.96
CA GLY A 446 14.80 10.00 -26.14
C GLY A 446 13.81 9.34 -27.08
N ILE A 447 12.85 10.13 -27.55
CA ILE A 447 12.05 9.98 -28.76
C ILE A 447 11.70 8.53 -29.18
N SER A 448 10.53 8.05 -28.82
CA SER A 448 9.80 7.10 -29.66
C SER A 448 8.34 7.53 -29.78
N GLY A 449 7.91 7.86 -31.00
CA GLY A 449 6.54 8.24 -31.31
C GLY A 449 5.61 7.02 -31.42
N GLN A 450 5.60 6.15 -30.41
CA GLN A 450 4.69 5.00 -30.32
C GLN A 450 3.59 5.33 -29.33
N THR A 451 2.35 5.05 -29.69
CA THR A 451 1.16 5.18 -28.85
C THR A 451 1.20 4.12 -27.75
N GLU A 452 1.60 4.53 -26.54
CA GLU A 452 1.62 3.65 -25.37
C GLU A 452 0.19 3.38 -24.83
N PRO A 453 -0.05 2.26 -24.11
CA PRO A 453 -1.35 1.94 -23.53
C PRO A 453 -1.87 3.06 -22.65
N VAL A 454 -3.17 3.33 -22.73
CA VAL A 454 -3.83 4.42 -22.00
C VAL A 454 -3.64 4.30 -20.49
N PHE A 455 -3.70 3.08 -19.95
CA PHE A 455 -3.47 2.82 -18.51
C PHE A 455 -2.06 3.21 -18.07
N LYS A 456 -1.05 2.96 -18.90
CA LYS A 456 0.35 3.32 -18.65
C LYS A 456 0.55 4.83 -18.61
N MET A 457 -0.22 5.58 -19.39
CA MET A 457 -0.14 7.03 -19.52
C MET A 457 -1.07 7.79 -18.57
N SER A 458 -1.84 7.08 -17.73
CA SER A 458 -2.74 7.73 -16.78
C SER A 458 -1.97 8.53 -15.73
N GLU A 459 -2.38 9.78 -15.49
CA GLU A 459 -1.84 10.58 -14.39
C GLU A 459 -2.30 10.08 -13.02
N HIS A 460 -3.41 9.32 -12.97
CA HIS A 460 -3.94 8.79 -11.71
C HIS A 460 -3.27 7.43 -11.37
N PRO A 461 -2.48 7.34 -10.28
CA PRO A 461 -1.68 6.15 -9.97
C PRO A 461 -2.52 4.87 -9.85
N MET A 462 -3.73 4.95 -9.29
CA MET A 462 -4.60 3.79 -9.08
C MET A 462 -5.23 3.25 -10.38
N LEU A 463 -5.11 3.94 -11.52
CA LEU A 463 -5.44 3.39 -12.84
C LEU A 463 -4.26 2.66 -13.47
N ARG A 464 -3.03 2.94 -13.02
CA ARG A 464 -1.81 2.28 -13.48
C ARG A 464 -1.51 0.95 -12.78
N SER A 465 -2.38 0.51 -11.88
CA SER A 465 -2.28 -0.78 -11.21
C SER A 465 -3.64 -1.47 -11.16
N GLY A 466 -3.65 -2.79 -11.27
CA GLY A 466 -4.88 -3.57 -11.28
C GLY A 466 -4.66 -5.06 -11.46
N LEU A 467 -5.76 -5.78 -11.64
CA LEU A 467 -5.84 -7.22 -11.83
C LEU A 467 -6.50 -7.51 -13.18
N ILE A 468 -6.06 -8.57 -13.84
CA ILE A 468 -6.67 -9.04 -15.10
C ILE A 468 -7.70 -10.10 -14.77
N MET A 469 -8.94 -9.87 -15.22
CA MET A 469 -10.08 -10.77 -15.03
C MET A 469 -10.43 -11.48 -16.37
N ALA A 470 -11.46 -12.31 -16.34
CA ALA A 470 -11.88 -13.07 -17.53
C ALA A 470 -12.22 -12.14 -18.70
N GLY A 471 -11.69 -12.47 -19.89
CA GLY A 471 -11.88 -11.69 -21.12
C GLY A 471 -10.99 -10.45 -21.25
N GLY A 472 -10.15 -10.12 -20.27
CA GLY A 472 -9.34 -8.89 -20.24
C GLY A 472 -8.34 -8.71 -21.37
N ASN A 473 -7.97 -9.77 -22.10
CA ASN A 473 -7.07 -9.67 -23.24
C ASN A 473 -7.63 -8.80 -24.38
N ALA A 474 -8.95 -8.77 -24.55
CA ALA A 474 -9.56 -7.94 -25.59
C ALA A 474 -9.30 -6.45 -25.34
N ALA A 475 -9.63 -5.97 -24.14
CA ALA A 475 -9.36 -4.58 -23.76
C ALA A 475 -7.85 -4.28 -23.70
N TRP A 476 -7.06 -5.22 -23.15
CA TRP A 476 -5.60 -5.06 -23.08
C TRP A 476 -4.94 -4.87 -24.46
N GLN A 477 -5.46 -5.55 -25.48
CA GLN A 477 -5.00 -5.44 -26.86
C GLN A 477 -5.67 -4.30 -27.65
N GLY A 478 -6.50 -3.48 -27.02
CA GLY A 478 -7.24 -2.41 -27.71
C GLY A 478 -8.32 -2.91 -28.67
N LYS A 479 -8.80 -4.16 -28.47
CA LYS A 479 -9.91 -4.71 -29.25
C LYS A 479 -11.23 -4.30 -28.62
N GLN A 480 -12.30 -4.34 -29.43
CA GLN A 480 -13.65 -4.06 -28.94
C GLN A 480 -14.08 -5.10 -27.89
N THR A 481 -14.52 -4.63 -26.74
CA THR A 481 -15.10 -5.45 -25.68
C THR A 481 -16.57 -5.78 -25.97
N LEU A 482 -17.12 -6.80 -25.31
CA LEU A 482 -18.51 -7.16 -25.48
C LEU A 482 -19.45 -6.07 -24.97
N GLU A 483 -20.42 -5.66 -25.78
CA GLU A 483 -21.38 -4.63 -25.42
C GLU A 483 -22.16 -5.01 -24.16
N GLY A 484 -22.19 -4.11 -23.16
CA GLY A 484 -22.92 -4.32 -21.92
C GLY A 484 -22.16 -5.11 -20.85
N ARG A 485 -20.86 -5.42 -21.06
CA ARG A 485 -19.97 -6.05 -20.07
C ARG A 485 -18.83 -5.13 -19.68
N GLU A 486 -18.23 -5.38 -18.54
CA GLU A 486 -16.96 -4.77 -18.13
C GLU A 486 -15.82 -5.32 -18.99
N ASP A 487 -14.69 -4.64 -19.01
CA ASP A 487 -13.62 -4.91 -19.96
C ASP A 487 -12.63 -5.99 -19.49
N GLY A 488 -12.77 -6.47 -18.26
CA GLY A 488 -11.90 -7.49 -17.66
C GLY A 488 -10.58 -6.94 -17.13
N ILE A 489 -10.43 -5.61 -17.04
CA ILE A 489 -9.27 -4.95 -16.42
C ILE A 489 -9.73 -4.26 -15.12
N LEU A 490 -9.63 -4.96 -14.02
CA LEU A 490 -10.05 -4.46 -12.72
C LEU A 490 -8.97 -3.55 -12.13
N THR A 491 -9.16 -2.24 -12.22
CA THR A 491 -8.20 -1.24 -11.73
C THR A 491 -8.25 -1.09 -10.20
N ALA A 492 -7.15 -0.65 -9.60
CA ALA A 492 -7.13 -0.31 -8.17
C ALA A 492 -8.14 0.81 -7.84
N TYR A 493 -8.39 1.73 -8.78
CA TYR A 493 -9.39 2.77 -8.58
C TYR A 493 -10.80 2.19 -8.40
N GLU A 494 -11.19 1.19 -9.17
CA GLU A 494 -12.50 0.52 -9.05
C GLU A 494 -12.61 -0.31 -7.78
N ILE A 495 -11.53 -1.02 -7.41
CA ILE A 495 -11.46 -1.76 -6.14
C ILE A 495 -11.69 -0.82 -4.95
N SER A 496 -11.14 0.40 -4.98
CA SER A 496 -11.33 1.37 -3.90
C SER A 496 -12.79 1.79 -3.67
N GLN A 497 -13.67 1.58 -4.66
CA GLN A 497 -15.10 1.88 -4.54
C GLN A 497 -15.93 0.71 -3.96
N MET A 498 -15.30 -0.44 -3.68
CA MET A 498 -15.99 -1.60 -3.11
C MET A 498 -16.23 -1.43 -1.61
N ASN A 499 -17.02 -2.33 -1.02
CA ASN A 499 -17.22 -2.41 0.43
C ASN A 499 -16.73 -3.77 0.93
N LEU A 500 -15.52 -3.80 1.46
CA LEU A 500 -14.87 -4.99 2.02
C LEU A 500 -14.72 -4.91 3.55
N SER A 501 -15.59 -4.15 4.23
CA SER A 501 -15.51 -3.90 5.67
C SER A 501 -15.70 -5.15 6.55
N ASN A 502 -16.16 -6.28 5.98
CA ASN A 502 -16.22 -7.57 6.67
C ASN A 502 -15.07 -8.52 6.27
N THR A 503 -14.21 -8.10 5.34
CA THR A 503 -13.12 -8.93 4.82
C THR A 503 -11.92 -8.86 5.74
N GLU A 504 -11.63 -9.96 6.43
CA GLU A 504 -10.48 -10.09 7.32
C GLU A 504 -9.18 -10.20 6.53
N LEU A 505 -9.19 -11.00 5.45
CA LEU A 505 -8.00 -11.26 4.65
C LEU A 505 -8.28 -11.16 3.15
N VAL A 506 -7.45 -10.40 2.46
CA VAL A 506 -7.31 -10.43 1.00
C VAL A 506 -5.94 -11.02 0.65
N VAL A 507 -5.92 -12.04 -0.21
CA VAL A 507 -4.69 -12.60 -0.77
C VAL A 507 -4.66 -12.32 -2.26
N LEU A 508 -3.65 -11.59 -2.70
CA LEU A 508 -3.38 -11.31 -4.11
C LEU A 508 -2.23 -12.22 -4.58
N SER A 509 -2.58 -13.44 -4.97
CA SER A 509 -1.67 -14.41 -5.58
C SER A 509 -1.43 -14.03 -7.05
N ALA A 510 -0.81 -12.86 -7.25
CA ALA A 510 -0.57 -12.24 -8.55
C ALA A 510 0.73 -11.45 -8.52
N CYS A 511 1.38 -11.27 -9.67
CA CYS A 511 2.70 -10.63 -9.74
C CYS A 511 2.64 -9.14 -9.42
N GLU A 512 3.62 -8.64 -8.66
CA GLU A 512 3.87 -7.20 -8.45
C GLU A 512 2.68 -6.42 -7.86
N THR A 513 1.78 -7.10 -7.16
CA THR A 513 0.56 -6.50 -6.59
C THR A 513 0.83 -5.59 -5.38
N GLY A 514 1.98 -5.73 -4.73
CA GLY A 514 2.45 -4.84 -3.66
C GLY A 514 3.13 -3.57 -4.21
N LEU A 515 3.36 -3.47 -5.52
CA LEU A 515 3.96 -2.29 -6.13
C LEU A 515 2.91 -1.19 -6.40
N GLY A 516 3.38 0.04 -6.39
CA GLY A 516 2.62 1.25 -6.68
C GLY A 516 3.50 2.47 -6.62
N ASP A 517 2.94 3.63 -6.95
CA ASP A 517 3.65 4.89 -6.78
C ASP A 517 3.79 5.21 -5.29
N ILE A 518 5.01 5.46 -4.85
CA ILE A 518 5.30 5.85 -3.48
C ILE A 518 5.11 7.35 -3.36
N GLN A 519 4.11 7.80 -2.61
CA GLN A 519 3.79 9.21 -2.45
C GLN A 519 3.98 9.67 -1.00
N GLY A 520 5.18 10.16 -0.69
CA GLY A 520 5.49 10.79 0.59
C GLY A 520 4.99 10.01 1.81
N ASN A 521 4.19 10.68 2.65
CA ASN A 521 3.58 10.09 3.85
C ASN A 521 2.30 9.26 3.57
N GLU A 522 1.82 9.20 2.32
CA GLU A 522 0.60 8.46 1.96
C GLU A 522 0.88 6.98 1.62
N GLY A 523 2.16 6.58 1.53
CA GLY A 523 2.55 5.21 1.22
C GLY A 523 2.37 4.85 -0.25
N VAL A 524 2.01 3.59 -0.52
CA VAL A 524 1.92 3.02 -1.87
C VAL A 524 0.55 3.29 -2.50
N TYR A 525 0.52 4.02 -3.61
CA TYR A 525 -0.66 4.22 -4.44
C TYR A 525 -0.78 3.11 -5.47
N GLY A 526 -1.61 2.13 -5.17
CA GLY A 526 -1.85 0.95 -5.98
C GLY A 526 -2.94 0.07 -5.37
N LEU A 527 -2.84 -1.23 -5.61
CA LEU A 527 -3.79 -2.23 -5.09
C LEU A 527 -3.84 -2.23 -3.56
N GLN A 528 -2.69 -2.07 -2.87
CA GLN A 528 -2.65 -1.98 -1.40
C GLN A 528 -3.61 -0.90 -0.88
N ARG A 529 -3.45 0.34 -1.38
CA ARG A 529 -4.31 1.46 -0.99
C ARG A 529 -5.78 1.20 -1.31
N ALA A 530 -6.05 0.63 -2.49
CA ALA A 530 -7.41 0.34 -2.94
C ALA A 530 -8.16 -0.60 -2.00
N PHE A 531 -7.54 -1.72 -1.64
CA PHE A 531 -8.15 -2.68 -0.70
C PHE A 531 -8.28 -2.11 0.72
N LYS A 532 -7.35 -1.28 1.16
CA LYS A 532 -7.46 -0.57 2.44
C LYS A 532 -8.60 0.44 2.46
N ILE A 533 -8.79 1.22 1.40
CA ILE A 533 -9.95 2.12 1.25
C ILE A 533 -11.25 1.31 1.25
N ALA A 534 -11.27 0.17 0.57
CA ALA A 534 -12.43 -0.72 0.55
C ALA A 534 -12.74 -1.34 1.94
N GLY A 535 -11.79 -1.35 2.87
CA GLY A 535 -11.98 -1.77 4.27
C GLY A 535 -11.40 -3.13 4.64
N ALA A 536 -10.59 -3.74 3.78
CA ALA A 536 -9.90 -5.00 4.08
C ALA A 536 -8.88 -4.82 5.23
N LYS A 537 -8.86 -5.78 6.17
CA LYS A 537 -7.96 -5.72 7.33
C LYS A 537 -6.54 -6.16 6.96
N TYR A 538 -6.36 -7.41 6.55
CA TYR A 538 -5.07 -7.97 6.16
C TYR A 538 -4.96 -8.10 4.66
N LEU A 539 -3.76 -7.85 4.12
CA LEU A 539 -3.43 -7.99 2.70
C LEU A 539 -2.15 -8.80 2.56
N ILE A 540 -2.19 -9.91 1.81
CA ILE A 540 -1.00 -10.61 1.33
C ILE A 540 -0.82 -10.23 -0.14
N MET A 541 0.36 -9.69 -0.48
CA MET A 541 0.68 -9.15 -1.81
C MET A 541 2.11 -9.50 -2.20
N SER A 542 2.42 -9.46 -3.50
CA SER A 542 3.77 -9.75 -3.99
C SER A 542 4.55 -8.49 -4.39
N LEU A 543 5.83 -8.45 -4.07
CA LEU A 543 6.79 -7.40 -4.47
C LEU A 543 7.45 -7.69 -5.83
N TRP A 544 7.45 -8.95 -6.27
CA TRP A 544 7.96 -9.37 -7.56
C TRP A 544 7.23 -10.61 -8.07
N GLN A 545 7.55 -11.00 -9.28
CA GLN A 545 6.99 -12.21 -9.88
C GLN A 545 7.61 -13.45 -9.24
N VAL A 546 6.82 -14.20 -8.48
CA VAL A 546 7.19 -15.51 -7.91
C VAL A 546 6.64 -16.60 -8.83
N PRO A 547 7.40 -17.70 -9.08
CA PRO A 547 6.92 -18.79 -9.92
C PRO A 547 5.64 -19.45 -9.35
N ASP A 548 4.68 -19.79 -10.21
CA ASP A 548 3.35 -20.32 -9.85
C ASP A 548 3.38 -21.52 -8.88
N LYS A 549 4.35 -22.43 -9.08
CA LYS A 549 4.46 -23.63 -8.25
C LYS A 549 4.82 -23.27 -6.80
N GLN A 550 5.75 -22.36 -6.60
CA GLN A 550 6.20 -21.91 -5.29
C GLN A 550 5.15 -21.04 -4.61
N THR A 551 4.49 -20.19 -5.38
CA THR A 551 3.35 -19.40 -4.92
C THR A 551 2.24 -20.30 -4.39
N SER A 552 1.82 -21.31 -5.16
CA SER A 552 0.80 -22.27 -4.74
C SER A 552 1.21 -23.06 -3.49
N LEU A 553 2.48 -23.43 -3.37
CA LEU A 553 3.01 -24.11 -2.18
C LEU A 553 2.96 -23.19 -0.97
N LEU A 554 3.42 -21.94 -1.09
CA LEU A 554 3.37 -20.95 -0.01
C LEU A 554 1.95 -20.73 0.48
N MET A 555 1.01 -20.46 -0.44
CA MET A 555 -0.38 -20.16 -0.09
C MET A 555 -1.09 -21.36 0.53
N THR A 556 -0.93 -22.56 0.00
CA THR A 556 -1.52 -23.77 0.59
C THR A 556 -0.94 -24.08 1.97
N THR A 557 0.36 -23.89 2.19
CA THR A 557 1.03 -24.04 3.50
C THR A 557 0.51 -23.00 4.48
N PHE A 558 0.37 -21.73 4.07
CA PHE A 558 -0.19 -20.66 4.88
C PHE A 558 -1.62 -20.98 5.36
N TYR A 559 -2.53 -21.35 4.44
CA TYR A 559 -3.90 -21.66 4.82
C TYR A 559 -4.01 -22.86 5.76
N LYS A 560 -3.19 -23.91 5.60
CA LYS A 560 -3.11 -25.03 6.54
C LYS A 560 -2.70 -24.54 7.93
N LYS A 561 -1.63 -23.76 8.03
CA LYS A 561 -1.15 -23.26 9.32
C LYS A 561 -2.19 -22.36 9.99
N TRP A 562 -2.84 -21.48 9.24
CA TRP A 562 -3.88 -20.61 9.77
C TRP A 562 -5.13 -21.38 10.19
N LEU A 563 -5.72 -22.16 9.29
CA LEU A 563 -7.06 -22.75 9.49
C LEU A 563 -7.05 -24.09 10.23
N GLU A 564 -6.08 -24.99 9.93
CA GLU A 564 -5.96 -26.29 10.56
C GLU A 564 -5.16 -26.22 11.87
N ASN A 565 -4.01 -25.53 11.87
CA ASN A 565 -3.15 -25.42 13.05
C ASN A 565 -3.58 -24.27 13.99
N LYS A 566 -4.60 -23.48 13.62
CA LYS A 566 -5.16 -22.39 14.43
C LYS A 566 -4.18 -21.27 14.80
N MET A 567 -3.14 -21.07 14.01
CA MET A 567 -2.25 -19.92 14.13
C MET A 567 -2.98 -18.62 13.77
N THR A 568 -2.51 -17.47 14.26
CA THR A 568 -2.96 -16.16 13.74
C THR A 568 -2.48 -15.97 12.30
N ILE A 569 -3.09 -15.04 11.56
CA ILE A 569 -2.70 -14.76 10.17
C ILE A 569 -1.22 -14.40 10.06
N PRO A 570 -0.66 -13.48 10.88
CA PRO A 570 0.77 -13.17 10.81
C PRO A 570 1.66 -14.38 11.14
N GLU A 571 1.37 -15.13 12.22
CA GLU A 571 2.15 -16.31 12.60
C GLU A 571 2.12 -17.40 11.50
N ALA A 572 0.96 -17.65 10.91
CA ALA A 572 0.79 -18.65 9.86
C ALA A 572 1.56 -18.27 8.59
N PHE A 573 1.56 -16.97 8.25
CA PHE A 573 2.26 -16.48 7.07
C PHE A 573 3.77 -16.58 7.23
N HIS A 574 4.33 -16.10 8.35
CA HIS A 574 5.76 -16.24 8.65
C HIS A 574 6.19 -17.69 8.73
N ALA A 575 5.39 -18.55 9.38
CA ALA A 575 5.69 -19.98 9.47
C ALA A 575 5.64 -20.68 8.11
N ALA A 576 4.81 -20.22 7.17
CA ALA A 576 4.79 -20.75 5.81
C ALA A 576 6.04 -20.33 5.02
N GLN A 577 6.45 -19.08 5.11
CA GLN A 577 7.69 -18.59 4.48
C GLN A 577 8.92 -19.32 5.04
N LYS A 578 8.97 -19.48 6.37
CA LYS A 578 10.04 -20.24 7.04
C LYS A 578 10.11 -21.69 6.55
N GLU A 579 8.98 -22.37 6.41
CA GLU A 579 8.94 -23.76 5.92
C GLU A 579 9.50 -23.88 4.49
N LEU A 580 9.20 -22.94 3.60
CA LEU A 580 9.80 -22.94 2.26
C LEU A 580 11.31 -22.72 2.33
N ARG A 581 11.79 -21.78 3.13
CA ARG A 581 13.21 -21.52 3.35
C ARG A 581 13.93 -22.76 3.90
N ASP A 582 13.39 -23.37 4.95
CA ASP A 582 13.97 -24.54 5.60
C ASP A 582 13.99 -25.77 4.67
N ASN A 583 13.10 -25.81 3.67
CA ASN A 583 13.11 -26.80 2.59
C ASN A 583 14.10 -26.46 1.46
N GLY A 584 14.94 -25.45 1.63
CA GLY A 584 16.02 -25.09 0.70
C GLY A 584 15.58 -24.27 -0.53
N PHE A 585 14.42 -23.62 -0.47
CA PHE A 585 14.04 -22.68 -1.54
C PHE A 585 14.78 -21.35 -1.39
N ASP A 586 15.26 -20.83 -2.51
CA ASP A 586 15.90 -19.50 -2.58
C ASP A 586 14.94 -18.37 -2.18
N PRO A 587 15.44 -17.22 -1.66
CA PRO A 587 14.64 -16.06 -1.31
C PRO A 587 13.70 -15.58 -2.41
N TYR A 588 14.09 -15.68 -3.67
CA TYR A 588 13.23 -15.33 -4.81
C TYR A 588 11.88 -16.08 -4.79
N ASN A 589 11.85 -17.29 -4.25
CA ASN A 589 10.68 -18.16 -4.25
C ASN A 589 9.74 -17.96 -3.04
N TRP A 590 10.24 -17.45 -1.89
CA TRP A 590 9.44 -17.33 -0.67
C TRP A 590 9.33 -15.92 -0.12
N ALA A 591 10.34 -15.06 -0.34
CA ALA A 591 10.36 -13.71 0.21
C ALA A 591 9.55 -12.70 -0.63
N GLY A 592 9.00 -13.13 -1.77
CA GLY A 592 8.27 -12.27 -2.68
C GLY A 592 6.94 -11.74 -2.15
N PHE A 593 6.35 -12.42 -1.19
CA PHE A 593 5.08 -11.99 -0.60
C PHE A 593 5.30 -11.28 0.74
N VAL A 594 4.50 -10.26 0.98
CA VAL A 594 4.44 -9.48 2.23
C VAL A 594 3.02 -9.46 2.78
N LEU A 595 2.91 -9.37 4.10
CA LEU A 595 1.65 -9.22 4.82
C LEU A 595 1.56 -7.82 5.41
N VAL A 596 0.50 -7.08 5.09
CA VAL A 596 0.22 -5.72 5.59
C VAL A 596 -1.11 -5.68 6.33
N GLU A 597 -1.12 -5.11 7.55
CA GLU A 597 -2.35 -4.86 8.33
C GLU A 597 -2.88 -3.44 8.15
#